data_378ecf3e29673b9c7146ef183df88bdc
#
_entry.id   378ecf3e29673b9c7146ef183df88bdc
#
_cell.length_a   1.000
_cell.length_b   1.000
_cell.length_c   1.000
_cell.angle_alpha   90.00
_cell.angle_beta   90.00
_cell.angle_gamma   90.00
#
_symmetry.space_group_name_H-M   'P 1'
#
loop_
_entity.id
_entity.type
_entity.pdbx_description
1 polymer ?
#
loop_
_entity_poly.entity_id
_entity_poly.type
_entity_poly.pdbx_seq_one_letter_code
_entity_poly.pdbx_strand_id
1 'polypeptide(L)'
;MDLTERKKQILKRVVEDYIAAAEPVGSKALAEEMGGSVSSATIRNELADLVEMGYLEQPHTSAGRVPSPKGYRLYVNELMEKREVSETEAEEINEQLKSKLSGTDSVIAKAGQMVSSIVNYPVYSVTGGRREASVKRFELIAVDEMSFIVVVMGEDNRVKSQLQRSDLPFDSQRLVDVKELLNTHFTGRSADEMSARLMSLSEQLSPELFLVVSKAVEYAIGVLEQSAQRNVETAGASQILKMPEYRDVDKAHDLVTFLVDNKEELPVPDDGAPLKILIGPENVNEALKETSVVVASYDIGDGMRGLVGVVGPTRMDYATVTARLSYFADSLTRMFGKNELPPREEDKE
;
A
#
# COMPACT_ATOMS: atom_id res chain seq x y z
N MET A 1 6.66 27.25 -20.25
CA MET A 1 7.10 26.99 -21.65
C MET A 1 6.81 25.54 -21.91
N ASP A 2 5.94 25.27 -22.86
CA ASP A 2 5.63 23.88 -23.24
C ASP A 2 6.80 23.29 -24.02
N LEU A 3 7.11 22.01 -23.76
CA LEU A 3 8.13 21.28 -24.51
C LEU A 3 7.66 21.05 -25.95
N THR A 4 8.55 21.29 -26.91
CA THR A 4 8.30 20.90 -28.30
C THR A 4 8.20 19.38 -28.43
N GLU A 5 7.46 18.87 -29.39
CA GLU A 5 7.34 17.43 -29.64
C GLU A 5 8.70 16.73 -29.79
N ARG A 6 9.66 17.40 -30.43
CA ARG A 6 11.03 16.89 -30.52
C ARG A 6 11.70 16.73 -29.15
N LYS A 7 11.57 17.73 -28.26
CA LYS A 7 12.13 17.66 -26.90
C LYS A 7 11.45 16.54 -26.10
N LYS A 8 10.13 16.37 -26.26
CA LYS A 8 9.39 15.27 -25.64
C LYS A 8 9.89 13.89 -26.12
N GLN A 9 10.11 13.73 -27.43
CA GLN A 9 10.66 12.49 -28.00
C GLN A 9 12.07 12.20 -27.49
N ILE A 10 12.95 13.21 -27.45
CA ILE A 10 14.31 13.07 -26.93
C ILE A 10 14.29 12.73 -25.45
N LEU A 11 13.46 13.40 -24.64
CA LEU A 11 13.32 13.10 -23.22
C LEU A 11 12.80 11.67 -22.99
N LYS A 12 11.75 11.28 -23.72
CA LYS A 12 11.21 9.90 -23.67
C LYS A 12 12.33 8.88 -23.90
N ARG A 13 13.10 9.07 -24.96
CA ARG A 13 14.18 8.15 -25.30
C ARG A 13 15.29 8.10 -24.26
N VAL A 14 15.72 9.27 -23.76
CA VAL A 14 16.72 9.33 -22.67
C VAL A 14 16.23 8.58 -21.43
N VAL A 15 14.95 8.70 -21.08
CA VAL A 15 14.37 7.98 -19.92
C VAL A 15 14.37 6.48 -20.16
N GLU A 16 13.89 6.03 -21.32
CA GLU A 16 13.81 4.61 -21.69
C GLU A 16 15.20 3.95 -21.74
N ASP A 17 16.17 4.59 -22.39
CA ASP A 17 17.54 4.09 -22.47
C ASP A 17 18.21 4.03 -21.09
N TYR A 18 18.01 5.05 -20.25
CA TYR A 18 18.55 5.07 -18.91
C TYR A 18 17.89 4.02 -18.00
N ILE A 19 16.59 3.79 -18.13
CA ILE A 19 15.90 2.70 -17.44
C ILE A 19 16.52 1.34 -17.81
N ALA A 20 16.80 1.13 -19.07
CA ALA A 20 17.34 -0.14 -19.58
C ALA A 20 18.82 -0.36 -19.18
N ALA A 21 19.68 0.64 -19.35
CA ALA A 21 21.13 0.48 -19.23
C ALA A 21 21.72 0.94 -17.89
N ALA A 22 21.07 1.84 -17.16
CA ALA A 22 21.62 2.55 -16.00
C ALA A 22 22.89 3.38 -16.33
N GLU A 23 23.08 3.76 -17.59
CA GLU A 23 24.23 4.52 -18.05
C GLU A 23 23.79 5.87 -18.64
N PRO A 24 24.54 6.97 -18.39
CA PRO A 24 24.20 8.28 -18.94
C PRO A 24 24.15 8.27 -20.48
N VAL A 25 23.06 8.80 -21.03
CA VAL A 25 22.76 8.74 -22.47
C VAL A 25 23.44 9.87 -23.24
N GLY A 26 24.19 9.51 -24.28
CA GLY A 26 24.96 10.46 -25.10
C GLY A 26 24.23 10.88 -26.38
N SER A 27 24.48 12.11 -26.86
CA SER A 27 23.85 12.64 -28.08
C SER A 27 24.16 11.84 -29.36
N LYS A 28 25.27 11.11 -29.40
CA LYS A 28 25.63 10.29 -30.57
C LYS A 28 24.79 9.02 -30.63
N ALA A 29 24.62 8.32 -29.52
CA ALA A 29 23.77 7.14 -29.44
C ALA A 29 22.33 7.48 -29.80
N LEU A 30 21.78 8.56 -29.23
CA LEU A 30 20.44 9.02 -29.56
C LEU A 30 20.28 9.38 -31.04
N ALA A 31 21.30 10.00 -31.69
CA ALA A 31 21.23 10.31 -33.11
C ALA A 31 21.16 9.05 -33.98
N GLU A 32 21.91 8.02 -33.63
CA GLU A 32 21.90 6.73 -34.31
C GLU A 32 20.55 6.02 -34.16
N GLU A 33 20.00 5.99 -32.94
CA GLU A 33 18.71 5.36 -32.63
C GLU A 33 17.51 6.09 -33.24
N MET A 34 17.58 7.42 -33.38
CA MET A 34 16.56 8.21 -34.07
C MET A 34 16.70 8.15 -35.62
N GLY A 35 17.43 7.16 -36.14
CA GLY A 35 17.55 6.90 -37.58
C GLY A 35 18.30 7.97 -38.36
N GLY A 36 19.16 8.77 -37.69
CA GLY A 36 19.94 9.83 -38.32
C GLY A 36 19.13 11.02 -38.86
N SER A 37 17.83 11.08 -38.55
CA SER A 37 16.95 12.18 -38.96
C SER A 37 17.34 13.54 -38.35
N VAL A 38 18.04 13.50 -37.22
CA VAL A 38 18.53 14.68 -36.49
C VAL A 38 20.03 14.52 -36.24
N SER A 39 20.81 15.57 -36.45
CA SER A 39 22.25 15.52 -36.23
C SER A 39 22.59 15.41 -34.74
N SER A 40 23.69 14.73 -34.42
CA SER A 40 24.21 14.65 -33.04
C SER A 40 24.46 16.03 -32.41
N ALA A 41 24.82 17.03 -33.23
CA ALA A 41 24.98 18.42 -32.78
C ALA A 41 23.65 19.05 -32.36
N THR A 42 22.57 18.80 -33.14
CA THR A 42 21.23 19.29 -32.82
C THR A 42 20.73 18.62 -31.53
N ILE A 43 20.87 17.29 -31.42
CA ILE A 43 20.47 16.56 -30.21
C ILE A 43 21.25 17.07 -28.98
N ARG A 44 22.54 17.39 -29.13
CA ARG A 44 23.32 17.95 -28.01
C ARG A 44 22.75 19.29 -27.52
N ASN A 45 22.29 20.14 -28.42
CA ASN A 45 21.63 21.41 -28.04
C ASN A 45 20.30 21.16 -27.34
N GLU A 46 19.45 20.26 -27.88
CA GLU A 46 18.18 19.92 -27.25
C GLU A 46 18.38 19.30 -25.86
N LEU A 47 19.39 18.44 -25.66
CA LEU A 47 19.76 17.90 -24.36
C LEU A 47 20.26 19.01 -23.39
N ALA A 48 20.98 20.01 -23.87
CA ALA A 48 21.39 21.14 -23.04
C ALA A 48 20.19 21.97 -22.58
N ASP A 49 19.27 22.25 -23.49
CA ASP A 49 18.02 22.94 -23.16
C ASP A 49 17.18 22.14 -22.12
N LEU A 50 17.09 20.82 -22.28
CA LEU A 50 16.38 19.96 -21.32
C LEU A 50 17.02 19.95 -19.93
N VAL A 51 18.36 20.10 -19.86
CA VAL A 51 19.09 20.29 -18.59
C VAL A 51 18.77 21.68 -18.01
N GLU A 52 18.80 22.73 -18.79
CA GLU A 52 18.45 24.08 -18.34
C GLU A 52 17.00 24.17 -17.84
N MET A 53 16.10 23.45 -18.50
CA MET A 53 14.69 23.33 -18.08
C MET A 53 14.48 22.40 -16.87
N GLY A 54 15.53 21.71 -16.40
CA GLY A 54 15.53 20.83 -15.23
C GLY A 54 14.89 19.45 -15.46
N TYR A 55 14.71 19.00 -16.70
CA TYR A 55 14.20 17.65 -17.01
C TYR A 55 15.30 16.58 -17.08
N LEU A 56 16.52 17.02 -17.37
CA LEU A 56 17.71 16.16 -17.38
C LEU A 56 18.78 16.73 -16.47
N GLU A 57 19.72 15.88 -16.09
CA GLU A 57 20.93 16.24 -15.32
C GLU A 57 22.17 15.74 -16.05
N GLN A 58 23.29 16.37 -15.75
CA GLN A 58 24.62 15.96 -16.23
C GLN A 58 25.47 15.57 -15.02
N PRO A 59 25.66 14.26 -14.73
CA PRO A 59 26.41 13.82 -13.56
C PRO A 59 27.88 14.35 -13.52
N HIS A 60 28.52 14.41 -14.68
CA HIS A 60 29.88 14.92 -14.83
C HIS A 60 30.03 15.60 -16.17
N THR A 61 31.00 16.52 -16.29
CA THR A 61 31.23 17.37 -17.48
C THR A 61 31.40 16.60 -18.80
N SER A 62 31.92 15.38 -18.75
CA SER A 62 32.11 14.49 -19.91
C SER A 62 31.03 13.43 -20.04
N ALA A 63 30.09 13.34 -19.08
CA ALA A 63 29.02 12.34 -19.09
C ALA A 63 27.91 12.71 -20.07
N GLY A 64 27.12 11.69 -20.48
CA GLY A 64 25.85 11.88 -21.12
C GLY A 64 24.82 12.58 -20.21
N ARG A 65 23.57 12.38 -20.45
CA ARG A 65 22.47 12.93 -19.63
C ARG A 65 21.73 11.83 -18.93
N VAL A 66 21.22 12.13 -17.73
CA VAL A 66 20.35 11.25 -16.95
C VAL A 66 19.06 12.00 -16.65
N PRO A 67 17.93 11.31 -16.53
CA PRO A 67 16.67 11.93 -16.17
C PRO A 67 16.70 12.48 -14.74
N SER A 68 16.19 13.70 -14.55
CA SER A 68 15.89 14.25 -13.22
C SER A 68 14.54 13.69 -12.69
N PRO A 69 14.21 13.87 -11.41
CA PRO A 69 12.88 13.56 -10.89
C PRO A 69 11.75 14.25 -11.68
N LYS A 70 11.95 15.49 -12.10
CA LYS A 70 11.02 16.22 -12.97
C LYS A 70 10.89 15.57 -14.36
N GLY A 71 11.98 15.07 -14.92
CA GLY A 71 11.98 14.33 -16.19
C GLY A 71 11.21 13.04 -16.09
N TYR A 72 11.42 12.24 -15.04
CA TYR A 72 10.62 11.03 -14.78
C TYR A 72 9.16 11.34 -14.56
N ARG A 73 8.81 12.42 -13.86
CA ARG A 73 7.42 12.82 -13.63
C ARG A 73 6.70 13.13 -14.94
N LEU A 74 7.35 13.89 -15.84
CA LEU A 74 6.79 14.18 -17.16
C LEU A 74 6.65 12.89 -17.99
N TYR A 75 7.66 12.02 -17.94
CA TYR A 75 7.62 10.73 -18.62
C TYR A 75 6.41 9.90 -18.18
N VAL A 76 6.24 9.72 -16.88
CA VAL A 76 5.14 8.92 -16.32
C VAL A 76 3.76 9.51 -16.65
N ASN A 77 3.65 10.84 -16.63
CA ASN A 77 2.36 11.49 -16.83
C ASN A 77 1.93 11.58 -18.30
N GLU A 78 2.89 11.78 -19.22
CA GLU A 78 2.56 12.15 -20.61
C GLU A 78 3.24 11.29 -21.68
N LEU A 79 4.43 10.76 -21.42
CA LEU A 79 5.28 10.18 -22.47
C LEU A 79 5.33 8.65 -22.43
N MET A 80 5.13 8.08 -21.25
CA MET A 80 5.15 6.63 -21.05
C MET A 80 3.97 5.96 -21.75
N GLU A 81 4.26 4.96 -22.54
CA GLU A 81 3.21 4.11 -23.14
C GLU A 81 2.62 3.20 -22.07
N LYS A 82 1.31 3.16 -21.99
CA LYS A 82 0.62 2.23 -21.10
C LYS A 82 0.87 0.81 -21.59
N ARG A 83 1.42 -0.01 -20.72
CA ARG A 83 1.60 -1.42 -20.96
C ARG A 83 0.41 -2.19 -20.38
N GLU A 84 -0.05 -3.19 -21.10
CA GLU A 84 -0.97 -4.21 -20.59
C GLU A 84 -0.18 -5.45 -20.20
N VAL A 85 -0.67 -6.19 -19.23
CA VAL A 85 -0.09 -7.46 -18.81
C VAL A 85 -0.37 -8.49 -19.88
N SER A 86 0.65 -9.21 -20.35
CA SER A 86 0.46 -10.28 -21.34
C SER A 86 -0.32 -11.47 -20.74
N GLU A 87 -0.92 -12.30 -21.59
CA GLU A 87 -1.66 -13.50 -21.16
C GLU A 87 -0.78 -14.40 -20.26
N THR A 88 0.46 -14.62 -20.63
CA THR A 88 1.42 -15.43 -19.85
C THR A 88 1.72 -14.81 -18.49
N GLU A 89 1.93 -13.51 -18.42
CA GLU A 89 2.13 -12.79 -17.14
C GLU A 89 0.86 -12.85 -16.27
N ALA A 90 -0.32 -12.72 -16.88
CA ALA A 90 -1.60 -12.83 -16.18
C ALA A 90 -1.82 -14.24 -15.60
N GLU A 91 -1.49 -15.27 -16.36
CA GLU A 91 -1.54 -16.67 -15.90
C GLU A 91 -0.60 -16.90 -14.71
N GLU A 92 0.66 -16.46 -14.80
CA GLU A 92 1.62 -16.57 -13.70
C GLU A 92 1.13 -15.89 -12.43
N ILE A 93 0.59 -14.68 -12.53
CA ILE A 93 0.04 -13.94 -11.40
C ILE A 93 -1.15 -14.71 -10.80
N ASN A 94 -2.06 -15.17 -11.64
CA ASN A 94 -3.26 -15.88 -11.19
C ASN A 94 -2.94 -17.25 -10.56
N GLU A 95 -1.96 -17.99 -11.09
CA GLU A 95 -1.50 -19.24 -10.50
C GLU A 95 -0.87 -19.03 -9.12
N GLN A 96 -0.05 -18.02 -8.96
CA GLN A 96 0.53 -17.66 -7.66
C GLN A 96 -0.56 -17.29 -6.66
N LEU A 97 -1.56 -16.51 -7.09
CA LEU A 97 -2.71 -16.18 -6.26
C LEU A 97 -3.49 -17.43 -5.83
N LYS A 98 -3.81 -18.34 -6.74
CA LYS A 98 -4.55 -19.59 -6.45
C LYS A 98 -3.79 -20.55 -5.53
N SER A 99 -2.49 -20.71 -5.75
CA SER A 99 -1.67 -21.71 -5.03
C SER A 99 -1.45 -21.39 -3.55
N LYS A 100 -1.56 -20.13 -3.15
CA LYS A 100 -1.22 -19.66 -1.79
C LYS A 100 -2.45 -19.32 -0.93
N LEU A 101 -3.65 -19.56 -1.43
CA LEU A 101 -4.92 -19.09 -0.86
C LEU A 101 -5.63 -20.15 0.00
N SER A 102 -5.04 -20.53 1.11
CA SER A 102 -5.75 -21.23 2.17
C SER A 102 -5.97 -20.31 3.38
N GLY A 103 -7.02 -19.49 3.34
CA GLY A 103 -7.42 -18.57 4.42
C GLY A 103 -7.13 -17.10 4.14
N THR A 104 -8.06 -16.20 4.49
CA THR A 104 -8.02 -14.76 4.17
C THR A 104 -6.81 -14.05 4.78
N ASP A 105 -6.45 -14.35 6.04
CA ASP A 105 -5.31 -13.73 6.72
C ASP A 105 -3.96 -14.15 6.10
N SER A 106 -3.88 -15.35 5.53
CA SER A 106 -2.68 -15.85 4.85
C SER A 106 -2.44 -15.19 3.48
N VAL A 107 -3.49 -14.72 2.80
CA VAL A 107 -3.38 -14.08 1.47
C VAL A 107 -2.69 -12.74 1.56
N ILE A 108 -3.10 -11.93 2.50
CA ILE A 108 -2.61 -10.56 2.69
C ILE A 108 -1.12 -10.57 3.07
N ALA A 109 -0.74 -11.42 4.02
CA ALA A 109 0.67 -11.60 4.42
C ALA A 109 1.55 -12.08 3.27
N LYS A 110 1.01 -12.88 2.34
CA LYS A 110 1.75 -13.41 1.19
C LYS A 110 1.68 -12.52 -0.05
N ALA A 111 0.74 -11.57 -0.11
CA ALA A 111 0.58 -10.65 -1.24
C ALA A 111 1.88 -9.90 -1.55
N GLY A 112 2.52 -9.33 -0.53
CA GLY A 112 3.80 -8.65 -0.69
C GLY A 112 4.90 -9.54 -1.26
N GLN A 113 5.02 -10.78 -0.80
CA GLN A 113 6.01 -11.73 -1.31
C GLN A 113 5.75 -12.11 -2.77
N MET A 114 4.48 -12.29 -3.14
CA MET A 114 4.09 -12.60 -4.51
C MET A 114 4.44 -11.45 -5.45
N VAL A 115 4.03 -10.23 -5.11
CA VAL A 115 4.33 -9.04 -5.92
C VAL A 115 5.85 -8.86 -6.05
N SER A 116 6.61 -8.99 -4.96
CA SER A 116 8.07 -8.86 -5.00
C SER A 116 8.72 -9.87 -5.96
N SER A 117 8.22 -11.10 -6.03
CA SER A 117 8.73 -12.10 -6.98
C SER A 117 8.39 -11.79 -8.44
N ILE A 118 7.26 -11.12 -8.68
CA ILE A 118 6.78 -10.75 -10.02
C ILE A 118 7.50 -9.50 -10.55
N VAL A 119 7.67 -8.48 -9.68
CA VAL A 119 8.27 -7.20 -10.10
C VAL A 119 9.77 -7.11 -9.87
N ASN A 120 10.37 -8.02 -9.10
CA ASN A 120 11.78 -8.03 -8.69
C ASN A 120 12.23 -6.77 -7.93
N TYR A 121 11.35 -6.17 -7.15
CA TYR A 121 11.60 -5.04 -6.27
C TYR A 121 11.18 -5.36 -4.84
N PRO A 122 11.71 -4.66 -3.83
CA PRO A 122 11.11 -4.60 -2.50
C PRO A 122 9.65 -4.16 -2.56
N VAL A 123 8.83 -4.81 -1.75
CA VAL A 123 7.40 -4.55 -1.69
C VAL A 123 6.97 -4.43 -0.24
N TYR A 124 6.02 -3.56 0.01
CA TYR A 124 5.28 -3.54 1.26
C TYR A 124 3.79 -3.70 1.01
N SER A 125 3.12 -4.31 1.94
CA SER A 125 1.66 -4.43 1.97
C SER A 125 1.11 -3.78 3.23
N VAL A 126 0.01 -3.06 3.09
CA VAL A 126 -0.67 -2.41 4.20
C VAL A 126 -2.09 -2.92 4.26
N THR A 127 -2.48 -3.37 5.43
CA THR A 127 -3.85 -3.81 5.71
C THR A 127 -4.31 -3.22 7.04
N GLY A 128 -5.60 -3.04 7.18
CA GLY A 128 -6.18 -2.36 8.35
C GLY A 128 -6.20 -0.84 8.17
N GLY A 129 -6.52 -0.15 9.24
CA GLY A 129 -6.60 1.31 9.20
C GLY A 129 -7.95 1.83 8.74
N ARG A 130 -9.03 1.18 9.11
CA ARG A 130 -10.36 1.78 8.97
C ARG A 130 -10.44 2.99 9.90
N ARG A 131 -10.55 4.18 9.35
CA ARG A 131 -10.67 5.44 10.10
C ARG A 131 -11.92 5.48 10.99
N GLU A 132 -12.86 4.56 10.77
CA GLU A 132 -14.17 4.48 11.44
C GLU A 132 -14.50 3.02 11.81
N ALA A 133 -13.56 2.32 12.47
CA ALA A 133 -13.89 1.02 13.03
C ALA A 133 -14.99 1.22 14.10
N SER A 134 -16.08 0.47 13.97
CA SER A 134 -17.19 0.49 14.93
C SER A 134 -17.60 -0.91 15.33
N VAL A 135 -18.25 -1.03 16.50
CA VAL A 135 -18.75 -2.30 16.99
C VAL A 135 -20.13 -2.56 16.40
N LYS A 136 -20.28 -3.71 15.77
CA LYS A 136 -21.56 -4.21 15.24
C LYS A 136 -22.43 -4.83 16.31
N ARG A 137 -21.82 -5.56 17.26
CA ARG A 137 -22.55 -6.29 18.30
C ARG A 137 -21.69 -6.62 19.49
N PHE A 138 -22.31 -6.58 20.66
CA PHE A 138 -21.79 -7.10 21.93
C PHE A 138 -22.53 -8.35 22.35
N GLU A 139 -21.80 -9.36 22.87
CA GLU A 139 -22.36 -10.47 23.64
C GLU A 139 -21.60 -10.60 24.95
N LEU A 140 -22.31 -10.93 26.04
CA LEU A 140 -21.76 -11.20 27.35
C LEU A 140 -22.14 -12.61 27.77
N ILE A 141 -21.15 -13.38 28.25
CA ILE A 141 -21.31 -14.75 28.66
C ILE A 141 -20.88 -14.90 30.11
N ALA A 142 -21.77 -15.26 31.00
CA ALA A 142 -21.42 -15.54 32.40
C ALA A 142 -20.50 -16.76 32.49
N VAL A 143 -19.45 -16.68 33.28
CA VAL A 143 -18.55 -17.79 33.61
C VAL A 143 -18.78 -18.22 35.06
N ASP A 144 -18.77 -17.28 35.98
CA ASP A 144 -19.12 -17.43 37.39
C ASP A 144 -19.69 -16.12 37.94
N GLU A 145 -19.93 -16.02 39.25
CA GLU A 145 -20.52 -14.85 39.90
C GLU A 145 -19.60 -13.58 39.85
N MET A 146 -18.34 -13.74 39.50
CA MET A 146 -17.33 -12.67 39.47
C MET A 146 -16.66 -12.54 38.11
N SER A 147 -16.98 -13.40 37.14
CA SER A 147 -16.29 -13.44 35.84
C SER A 147 -17.25 -13.61 34.69
N PHE A 148 -17.01 -12.86 33.62
CA PHE A 148 -17.77 -12.94 32.37
C PHE A 148 -16.87 -12.76 31.16
N ILE A 149 -17.27 -13.33 30.03
CA ILE A 149 -16.58 -13.11 28.75
C ILE A 149 -17.31 -12.00 28.01
N VAL A 150 -16.55 -10.97 27.62
CA VAL A 150 -17.02 -9.96 26.67
C VAL A 150 -16.66 -10.45 25.26
N VAL A 151 -17.65 -10.50 24.39
CA VAL A 151 -17.49 -10.80 22.97
C VAL A 151 -17.85 -9.55 22.18
N VAL A 152 -16.93 -9.06 21.36
CA VAL A 152 -17.12 -7.90 20.50
C VAL A 152 -17.06 -8.36 19.05
N MET A 153 -18.06 -8.05 18.27
CA MET A 153 -18.09 -8.24 16.82
C MET A 153 -17.95 -6.88 16.14
N GLY A 154 -16.92 -6.70 15.33
CA GLY A 154 -16.73 -5.52 14.50
C GLY A 154 -17.60 -5.52 13.24
N GLU A 155 -17.69 -4.38 12.55
CA GLU A 155 -18.37 -4.27 11.25
C GLU A 155 -17.70 -5.16 10.16
N ASP A 156 -16.45 -5.54 10.37
CA ASP A 156 -15.69 -6.49 9.55
C ASP A 156 -16.06 -7.96 9.82
N ASN A 157 -17.10 -8.21 10.62
CA ASN A 157 -17.53 -9.53 11.11
C ASN A 157 -16.45 -10.31 11.90
N ARG A 158 -15.33 -9.69 12.26
CA ARG A 158 -14.35 -10.31 13.15
C ARG A 158 -14.87 -10.31 14.58
N VAL A 159 -14.67 -11.44 15.23
CA VAL A 159 -15.08 -11.63 16.62
C VAL A 159 -13.85 -11.70 17.50
N LYS A 160 -13.80 -10.86 18.52
CA LYS A 160 -12.79 -10.86 19.58
C LYS A 160 -13.49 -11.09 20.91
N SER A 161 -12.85 -11.83 21.80
CA SER A 161 -13.40 -12.09 23.13
C SER A 161 -12.32 -12.06 24.19
N GLN A 162 -12.70 -11.63 25.39
CA GLN A 162 -11.82 -11.58 26.56
C GLN A 162 -12.60 -11.90 27.85
N LEU A 163 -11.97 -12.68 28.72
CA LEU A 163 -12.46 -12.89 30.07
C LEU A 163 -12.22 -11.62 30.91
N GLN A 164 -13.30 -11.10 31.50
CA GLN A 164 -13.29 -9.98 32.41
C GLN A 164 -13.64 -10.43 33.82
N ARG A 165 -13.04 -9.81 34.83
CA ARG A 165 -13.40 -9.99 36.24
C ARG A 165 -14.11 -8.75 36.76
N SER A 166 -15.23 -8.98 37.44
CA SER A 166 -15.93 -7.95 38.19
C SER A 166 -15.39 -7.91 39.62
N ASP A 167 -15.32 -6.71 40.20
CA ASP A 167 -14.94 -6.51 41.59
C ASP A 167 -16.13 -6.77 42.56
N LEU A 168 -17.34 -6.89 42.00
CA LEU A 168 -18.56 -7.16 42.73
C LEU A 168 -19.30 -8.36 42.05
N PRO A 169 -19.97 -9.20 42.86
CA PRO A 169 -20.72 -10.30 42.28
C PRO A 169 -21.95 -9.80 41.48
N PHE A 170 -22.26 -10.49 40.41
CA PHE A 170 -23.38 -10.20 39.55
C PHE A 170 -24.21 -11.48 39.31
N ASP A 171 -25.49 -11.29 39.04
CA ASP A 171 -26.37 -12.38 38.57
C ASP A 171 -26.46 -12.39 37.02
N SER A 172 -26.95 -13.48 36.47
CA SER A 172 -27.10 -13.64 35.02
C SER A 172 -28.08 -12.64 34.42
N GLN A 173 -29.07 -12.14 35.15
CA GLN A 173 -30.03 -11.15 34.67
C GLN A 173 -29.33 -9.78 34.47
N ARG A 174 -28.45 -9.42 35.38
CA ARG A 174 -27.65 -8.19 35.26
C ARG A 174 -26.77 -8.15 34.01
N LEU A 175 -26.20 -9.32 33.63
CA LEU A 175 -25.44 -9.39 32.37
C LEU A 175 -26.31 -9.21 31.13
N VAL A 176 -27.57 -9.68 31.16
CA VAL A 176 -28.53 -9.45 30.08
C VAL A 176 -28.83 -7.96 29.96
N ASP A 177 -29.08 -7.28 31.07
CA ASP A 177 -29.39 -5.87 31.10
C ASP A 177 -28.16 -5.02 30.59
N VAL A 178 -26.93 -5.39 31.00
CA VAL A 178 -25.70 -4.78 30.49
C VAL A 178 -25.54 -5.00 29.00
N LYS A 179 -25.79 -6.22 28.50
CA LYS A 179 -25.72 -6.52 27.07
C LYS A 179 -26.70 -5.67 26.25
N GLU A 180 -27.93 -5.53 26.71
CA GLU A 180 -28.93 -4.67 26.05
C GLU A 180 -28.50 -3.21 26.05
N LEU A 181 -27.96 -2.72 27.16
CA LEU A 181 -27.43 -1.36 27.29
C LEU A 181 -26.26 -1.16 26.32
N LEU A 182 -25.30 -2.08 26.27
CA LEU A 182 -24.16 -2.00 25.36
C LEU A 182 -24.62 -1.95 23.90
N ASN A 183 -25.53 -2.83 23.50
CA ASN A 183 -26.01 -2.87 22.13
C ASN A 183 -26.88 -1.64 21.77
N THR A 184 -27.57 -1.03 22.72
CA THR A 184 -28.38 0.16 22.49
C THR A 184 -27.53 1.44 22.37
N HIS A 185 -26.46 1.55 23.17
CA HIS A 185 -25.73 2.79 23.31
C HIS A 185 -24.36 2.84 22.62
N PHE A 186 -23.77 1.67 22.28
CA PHE A 186 -22.37 1.62 21.82
C PHE A 186 -22.20 0.96 20.44
N THR A 187 -23.19 0.27 19.88
CA THR A 187 -23.10 -0.24 18.50
C THR A 187 -23.10 0.89 17.49
N GLY A 188 -22.34 0.73 16.40
CA GLY A 188 -22.16 1.70 15.34
C GLY A 188 -21.34 2.92 15.72
N ARG A 189 -20.65 2.91 16.89
CA ARG A 189 -19.83 4.03 17.37
C ARG A 189 -18.35 3.73 17.25
N SER A 190 -17.57 4.78 16.95
CA SER A 190 -16.11 4.78 16.99
C SER A 190 -15.58 4.73 18.44
N ALA A 191 -14.29 4.46 18.62
CA ALA A 191 -13.65 4.46 19.94
C ALA A 191 -13.83 5.78 20.70
N ASP A 192 -13.66 6.91 20.01
CA ASP A 192 -13.84 8.24 20.60
C ASP A 192 -15.30 8.51 21.03
N GLU A 193 -16.26 8.14 20.17
CA GLU A 193 -17.68 8.28 20.49
C GLU A 193 -18.11 7.35 21.64
N MET A 194 -17.51 6.15 21.74
CA MET A 194 -17.74 5.23 22.85
C MET A 194 -17.23 5.81 24.18
N SER A 195 -16.03 6.38 24.17
CA SER A 195 -15.45 7.05 25.34
C SER A 195 -16.31 8.20 25.82
N ALA A 196 -16.75 9.07 24.92
CA ALA A 196 -17.63 10.20 25.22
C ALA A 196 -19.00 9.72 25.76
N ARG A 197 -19.54 8.64 25.17
CA ARG A 197 -20.82 8.07 25.60
C ARG A 197 -20.74 7.44 26.96
N LEU A 198 -19.65 6.70 27.24
CA LEU A 198 -19.42 6.11 28.55
C LEU A 198 -19.41 7.16 29.67
N MET A 199 -18.71 8.29 29.44
CA MET A 199 -18.71 9.41 30.38
C MET A 199 -20.12 9.97 30.62
N SER A 200 -20.92 10.10 29.55
CA SER A 200 -22.29 10.64 29.68
C SER A 200 -23.24 9.70 30.44
N LEU A 201 -22.94 8.41 30.45
CA LEU A 201 -23.76 7.39 31.17
C LEU A 201 -23.32 7.20 32.64
N SER A 202 -22.15 7.70 33.05
CA SER A 202 -21.62 7.52 34.39
C SER A 202 -22.53 8.07 35.49
N GLU A 203 -23.26 9.14 35.21
CA GLU A 203 -24.21 9.75 36.15
C GLU A 203 -25.60 9.09 36.16
N GLN A 204 -25.88 8.23 35.17
CA GLN A 204 -27.20 7.62 34.96
C GLN A 204 -27.26 6.18 35.43
N LEU A 205 -26.11 5.54 35.61
CA LEU A 205 -25.99 4.13 36.00
C LEU A 205 -25.63 3.99 37.49
N SER A 206 -26.06 2.90 38.12
CA SER A 206 -25.54 2.57 39.44
C SER A 206 -24.05 2.26 39.37
N PRO A 207 -23.28 2.48 40.45
CA PRO A 207 -21.83 2.20 40.44
C PRO A 207 -21.46 0.77 40.02
N GLU A 208 -22.28 -0.20 40.42
CA GLU A 208 -22.06 -1.62 40.09
C GLU A 208 -22.30 -1.89 38.61
N LEU A 209 -23.34 -1.28 38.02
CA LEU A 209 -23.65 -1.45 36.61
C LEU A 209 -22.62 -0.73 35.74
N PHE A 210 -22.22 0.47 36.16
CA PHE A 210 -21.19 1.25 35.45
C PHE A 210 -19.85 0.49 35.42
N LEU A 211 -19.48 -0.20 36.48
CA LEU A 211 -18.24 -0.97 36.53
C LEU A 211 -18.18 -2.09 35.48
N VAL A 212 -19.29 -2.83 35.27
CA VAL A 212 -19.36 -3.89 34.26
C VAL A 212 -19.41 -3.30 32.85
N VAL A 213 -20.17 -2.23 32.65
CA VAL A 213 -20.25 -1.52 31.36
C VAL A 213 -18.91 -0.94 30.97
N SER A 214 -18.20 -0.28 31.89
CA SER A 214 -16.91 0.33 31.60
C SER A 214 -15.87 -0.72 31.16
N LYS A 215 -15.78 -1.86 31.85
CA LYS A 215 -14.87 -2.96 31.46
C LYS A 215 -15.17 -3.51 30.06
N ALA A 216 -16.45 -3.64 29.70
CA ALA A 216 -16.85 -4.10 28.38
C ALA A 216 -16.54 -3.05 27.29
N VAL A 217 -16.79 -1.77 27.57
CA VAL A 217 -16.52 -0.66 26.64
C VAL A 217 -15.01 -0.44 26.46
N GLU A 218 -14.22 -0.45 27.54
CA GLU A 218 -12.76 -0.35 27.47
C GLU A 218 -12.15 -1.47 26.61
N TYR A 219 -12.63 -2.69 26.80
CA TYR A 219 -12.21 -3.80 25.94
C TYR A 219 -12.58 -3.56 24.47
N ALA A 220 -13.78 -3.11 24.21
CA ALA A 220 -14.23 -2.82 22.84
C ALA A 220 -13.43 -1.69 22.20
N ILE A 221 -13.11 -0.62 22.94
CA ILE A 221 -12.23 0.46 22.48
C ILE A 221 -10.86 -0.11 22.09
N GLY A 222 -10.25 -0.93 22.94
CA GLY A 222 -8.97 -1.57 22.65
C GLY A 222 -9.02 -2.47 21.40
N VAL A 223 -10.14 -3.18 21.17
CA VAL A 223 -10.35 -3.96 19.95
C VAL A 223 -10.46 -3.06 18.71
N LEU A 224 -11.17 -1.94 18.80
CA LEU A 224 -11.30 -0.98 17.71
C LEU A 224 -9.95 -0.29 17.39
N GLU A 225 -9.20 0.10 18.42
CA GLU A 225 -7.86 0.69 18.26
C GLU A 225 -6.89 -0.29 17.60
N GLN A 226 -6.89 -1.56 18.02
CA GLN A 226 -6.10 -2.60 17.37
C GLN A 226 -6.54 -2.84 15.91
N SER A 227 -7.83 -2.76 15.63
CA SER A 227 -8.36 -2.89 14.26
C SER A 227 -8.06 -1.67 13.40
N ALA A 228 -7.90 -0.50 14.02
CA ALA A 228 -7.50 0.74 13.38
C ALA A 228 -5.98 0.80 13.13
N GLN A 229 -5.17 -0.02 13.83
CA GLN A 229 -3.75 -0.11 13.55
C GLN A 229 -3.49 -0.67 12.16
N ARG A 230 -2.66 0.05 11.41
CA ARG A 230 -2.18 -0.42 10.11
C ARG A 230 -1.18 -1.55 10.34
N ASN A 231 -1.43 -2.69 9.73
CA ASN A 231 -0.42 -3.74 9.67
C ASN A 231 0.38 -3.55 8.40
N VAL A 232 1.66 -3.20 8.54
CA VAL A 232 2.60 -3.02 7.43
C VAL A 232 3.56 -4.20 7.42
N GLU A 233 3.57 -4.94 6.32
CA GLU A 233 4.52 -6.02 6.10
C GLU A 233 5.38 -5.73 4.89
N THR A 234 6.67 -6.08 4.96
CA THR A 234 7.62 -5.88 3.89
C THR A 234 8.13 -7.22 3.37
N ALA A 235 8.44 -7.26 2.08
CA ALA A 235 8.96 -8.44 1.41
C ALA A 235 10.02 -8.06 0.38
N GLY A 236 10.95 -8.99 0.10
CA GLY A 236 11.92 -8.83 -0.96
C GLY A 236 12.94 -7.71 -0.76
N ALA A 237 13.23 -7.29 0.47
CA ALA A 237 14.26 -6.27 0.75
C ALA A 237 15.62 -6.61 0.13
N SER A 238 15.97 -7.89 0.01
CA SER A 238 17.20 -8.33 -0.65
C SER A 238 17.26 -8.06 -2.16
N GLN A 239 16.14 -7.75 -2.82
CA GLN A 239 16.13 -7.37 -4.25
C GLN A 239 16.92 -6.07 -4.49
N ILE A 240 17.01 -5.18 -3.51
CA ILE A 240 17.81 -3.95 -3.57
C ILE A 240 19.25 -4.26 -3.96
N LEU A 241 19.83 -5.33 -3.44
CA LEU A 241 21.23 -5.70 -3.67
C LEU A 241 21.55 -6.10 -5.13
N LYS A 242 20.52 -6.30 -5.95
CA LYS A 242 20.67 -6.59 -7.38
C LYS A 242 20.72 -5.32 -8.24
N MET A 243 20.41 -4.18 -7.67
CA MET A 243 20.29 -2.92 -8.40
C MET A 243 21.60 -2.15 -8.39
N PRO A 244 22.05 -1.62 -9.55
CA PRO A 244 23.32 -0.89 -9.64
C PRO A 244 23.44 0.30 -8.69
N GLU A 245 22.32 0.98 -8.39
CA GLU A 245 22.24 2.15 -7.52
C GLU A 245 22.63 1.83 -6.07
N TYR A 246 22.47 0.59 -5.66
CA TYR A 246 22.72 0.09 -4.29
C TYR A 246 23.96 -0.79 -4.20
N ARG A 247 24.93 -0.61 -5.11
CA ARG A 247 26.29 -1.18 -4.96
C ARG A 247 27.05 -0.55 -3.80
N ASP A 248 26.70 0.69 -3.45
CA ASP A 248 27.13 1.32 -2.22
C ASP A 248 26.45 0.65 -1.04
N VAL A 249 27.26 0.04 -0.16
CA VAL A 249 26.78 -0.76 0.98
C VAL A 249 26.03 0.11 1.99
N ASP A 250 26.46 1.35 2.19
CA ASP A 250 25.83 2.26 3.14
C ASP A 250 24.43 2.66 2.65
N LYS A 251 24.29 3.02 1.38
CA LYS A 251 22.98 3.31 0.77
C LYS A 251 22.05 2.10 0.80
N ALA A 252 22.56 0.91 0.51
CA ALA A 252 21.79 -0.32 0.56
C ALA A 252 21.34 -0.62 1.99
N HIS A 253 22.23 -0.47 2.96
CA HIS A 253 21.95 -0.68 4.37
C HIS A 253 20.87 0.27 4.88
N ASP A 254 20.98 1.56 4.58
CA ASP A 254 20.02 2.57 5.03
C ASP A 254 18.60 2.28 4.52
N LEU A 255 18.47 1.95 3.23
CA LEU A 255 17.16 1.63 2.65
C LEU A 255 16.61 0.30 3.19
N VAL A 256 17.43 -0.74 3.35
CA VAL A 256 17.00 -2.01 3.93
C VAL A 256 16.55 -1.82 5.38
N THR A 257 17.32 -1.10 6.18
CA THR A 257 16.98 -0.77 7.57
C THR A 257 15.66 0.00 7.64
N PHE A 258 15.48 1.00 6.78
CA PHE A 258 14.22 1.73 6.69
C PHE A 258 13.04 0.81 6.38
N LEU A 259 13.17 -0.08 5.40
CA LEU A 259 12.09 -1.00 5.00
C LEU A 259 11.74 -2.03 6.08
N VAL A 260 12.66 -2.36 6.98
CA VAL A 260 12.46 -3.38 8.03
C VAL A 260 12.02 -2.72 9.34
N ASP A 261 12.74 -1.70 9.79
CA ASP A 261 12.59 -1.13 11.13
C ASP A 261 11.62 0.07 11.15
N ASN A 262 11.53 0.83 10.07
CA ASN A 262 10.69 2.03 9.94
C ASN A 262 9.52 1.84 8.96
N LYS A 263 9.08 0.61 8.77
CA LYS A 263 8.03 0.26 7.80
C LYS A 263 6.71 1.01 7.99
N GLU A 264 6.41 1.48 9.19
CA GLU A 264 5.21 2.27 9.50
C GLU A 264 5.22 3.67 8.84
N GLU A 265 6.41 4.15 8.44
CA GLU A 265 6.61 5.42 7.75
C GLU A 265 6.51 5.30 6.22
N LEU A 266 6.28 4.09 5.69
CA LEU A 266 6.09 3.86 4.26
C LEU A 266 4.84 4.60 3.76
N PRO A 267 4.86 5.14 2.52
CA PRO A 267 3.77 5.93 1.97
C PRO A 267 2.45 5.15 1.92
N VAL A 268 1.40 5.71 2.50
CA VAL A 268 0.04 5.18 2.46
C VAL A 268 -0.87 6.28 1.92
N PRO A 269 -1.01 6.39 0.58
CA PRO A 269 -1.90 7.36 -0.03
C PRO A 269 -3.36 7.09 0.37
N ASP A 270 -4.06 8.13 0.83
CA ASP A 270 -5.46 8.06 1.25
C ASP A 270 -6.40 8.92 0.39
N ASP A 271 -5.92 9.38 -0.78
CA ASP A 271 -6.68 10.16 -1.76
C ASP A 271 -7.67 9.32 -2.60
N GLY A 272 -7.77 8.03 -2.32
CA GLY A 272 -8.68 7.11 -2.99
C GLY A 272 -8.26 6.70 -4.41
N ALA A 273 -7.10 7.14 -4.89
CA ALA A 273 -6.60 6.75 -6.20
C ALA A 273 -6.28 5.23 -6.24
N PRO A 274 -6.67 4.52 -7.32
CA PRO A 274 -6.38 3.09 -7.44
C PRO A 274 -4.87 2.81 -7.58
N LEU A 275 -4.14 3.74 -8.19
CA LEU A 275 -2.68 3.67 -8.38
C LEU A 275 -2.06 5.05 -8.15
N LYS A 276 -0.95 5.10 -7.41
CA LYS A 276 -0.17 6.32 -7.17
C LYS A 276 1.32 6.05 -7.34
N ILE A 277 2.01 6.99 -7.94
CA ILE A 277 3.45 6.94 -8.16
C ILE A 277 4.08 8.16 -7.48
N LEU A 278 5.06 7.93 -6.61
CA LEU A 278 5.86 8.95 -5.96
C LEU A 278 7.31 8.82 -6.43
N ILE A 279 7.90 9.90 -6.95
CA ILE A 279 9.24 9.88 -7.59
C ILE A 279 10.19 10.78 -6.82
N GLY A 280 11.25 10.20 -6.29
CA GLY A 280 12.31 10.96 -5.63
C GLY A 280 11.79 11.88 -4.52
N PRO A 281 12.01 13.22 -4.65
CA PRO A 281 11.62 14.21 -3.63
C PRO A 281 10.12 14.32 -3.36
N GLU A 282 9.27 13.67 -4.14
CA GLU A 282 7.82 13.57 -3.86
C GLU A 282 7.52 12.67 -2.65
N ASN A 283 8.47 11.81 -2.30
CA ASN A 283 8.42 11.08 -1.04
C ASN A 283 8.73 12.03 0.12
N VAL A 284 7.87 12.00 1.15
CA VAL A 284 8.01 12.87 2.32
C VAL A 284 9.21 12.45 3.17
N ASN A 285 9.45 11.13 3.28
CA ASN A 285 10.53 10.59 4.10
C ASN A 285 11.89 10.73 3.39
N GLU A 286 12.90 11.21 4.12
CA GLU A 286 14.28 11.42 3.61
C GLU A 286 14.91 10.14 3.05
N ALA A 287 14.68 8.99 3.70
CA ALA A 287 15.22 7.70 3.26
C ALA A 287 14.69 7.27 1.88
N LEU A 288 13.57 7.83 1.44
CA LEU A 288 12.94 7.51 0.15
C LEU A 288 13.18 8.56 -0.94
N LYS A 289 13.92 9.64 -0.68
CA LYS A 289 14.12 10.74 -1.64
C LYS A 289 14.92 10.35 -2.89
N GLU A 290 15.74 9.31 -2.81
CA GLU A 290 16.46 8.75 -3.97
C GLU A 290 15.72 7.54 -4.59
N THR A 291 14.48 7.26 -4.15
CA THR A 291 13.68 6.12 -4.60
C THR A 291 12.40 6.56 -5.29
N SER A 292 11.77 5.64 -5.99
CA SER A 292 10.38 5.75 -6.40
C SER A 292 9.53 4.72 -5.68
N VAL A 293 8.29 5.13 -5.36
CA VAL A 293 7.30 4.28 -4.74
C VAL A 293 6.06 4.23 -5.63
N VAL A 294 5.64 3.02 -6.01
CA VAL A 294 4.40 2.78 -6.77
C VAL A 294 3.44 2.03 -5.88
N VAL A 295 2.28 2.61 -5.60
CA VAL A 295 1.28 2.04 -4.69
C VAL A 295 -0.01 1.78 -5.44
N ALA A 296 -0.55 0.55 -5.31
CA ALA A 296 -1.88 0.22 -5.76
C ALA A 296 -2.78 -0.16 -4.58
N SER A 297 -4.05 0.23 -4.66
CA SER A 297 -5.07 -0.12 -3.68
C SER A 297 -5.98 -1.22 -4.21
N TYR A 298 -6.44 -2.10 -3.32
CA TYR A 298 -7.40 -3.16 -3.64
C TYR A 298 -8.47 -3.25 -2.56
N ASP A 299 -9.66 -3.70 -2.94
CA ASP A 299 -10.79 -3.90 -2.04
C ASP A 299 -10.70 -5.30 -1.40
N ILE A 300 -10.84 -5.36 -0.08
CA ILE A 300 -10.83 -6.63 0.69
C ILE A 300 -12.26 -7.07 1.02
N GLY A 301 -13.28 -6.32 0.62
CA GLY A 301 -14.67 -6.49 1.02
C GLY A 301 -15.02 -5.73 2.30
N ASP A 302 -16.30 -5.64 2.60
CA ASP A 302 -16.85 -4.94 3.78
C ASP A 302 -16.35 -3.49 3.96
N GLY A 303 -16.01 -2.82 2.84
CA GLY A 303 -15.49 -1.45 2.82
C GLY A 303 -14.06 -1.31 3.34
N MET A 304 -13.33 -2.41 3.49
CA MET A 304 -11.90 -2.40 3.83
C MET A 304 -11.05 -2.35 2.57
N ARG A 305 -9.93 -1.60 2.65
CA ARG A 305 -8.95 -1.50 1.57
C ARG A 305 -7.60 -2.03 2.03
N GLY A 306 -6.95 -2.77 1.13
CA GLY A 306 -5.54 -3.08 1.23
C GLY A 306 -4.74 -2.20 0.28
N LEU A 307 -3.46 -2.04 0.57
CA LEU A 307 -2.49 -1.39 -0.30
C LEU A 307 -1.32 -2.32 -0.53
N VAL A 308 -0.75 -2.27 -1.72
CA VAL A 308 0.52 -2.88 -2.03
C VAL A 308 1.41 -1.85 -2.70
N GLY A 309 2.61 -1.66 -2.16
CA GLY A 309 3.56 -0.66 -2.64
C GLY A 309 4.88 -1.31 -3.04
N VAL A 310 5.42 -0.89 -4.16
CA VAL A 310 6.73 -1.28 -4.70
C VAL A 310 7.71 -0.15 -4.45
N VAL A 311 8.87 -0.44 -3.89
CA VAL A 311 9.95 0.52 -3.66
C VAL A 311 11.13 0.17 -4.56
N GLY A 312 11.69 1.14 -5.26
CA GLY A 312 12.84 0.93 -6.12
C GLY A 312 13.57 2.24 -6.46
N PRO A 313 14.66 2.20 -7.23
CA PRO A 313 15.37 3.40 -7.66
C PRO A 313 14.46 4.28 -8.54
N THR A 314 14.77 5.57 -8.63
CA THR A 314 14.05 6.48 -9.54
C THR A 314 14.07 6.01 -11.00
N ARG A 315 15.03 5.18 -11.37
CA ARG A 315 15.18 4.49 -12.67
C ARG A 315 14.26 3.24 -12.81
N MET A 316 13.17 3.19 -12.10
CA MET A 316 12.23 2.06 -12.17
C MET A 316 11.61 1.92 -13.58
N ASP A 317 11.39 0.70 -14.04
CA ASP A 317 10.53 0.43 -15.21
C ASP A 317 9.06 0.64 -14.81
N TYR A 318 8.64 1.90 -14.85
CA TYR A 318 7.30 2.31 -14.43
C TYR A 318 6.20 1.63 -15.24
N ALA A 319 6.41 1.43 -16.54
CA ALA A 319 5.41 0.81 -17.42
C ALA A 319 5.11 -0.63 -17.00
N THR A 320 6.15 -1.42 -16.76
CA THR A 320 6.01 -2.82 -16.31
C THR A 320 5.50 -2.90 -14.87
N VAL A 321 6.04 -2.10 -13.97
CA VAL A 321 5.65 -2.14 -12.54
C VAL A 321 4.20 -1.72 -12.36
N THR A 322 3.76 -0.64 -13.01
CA THR A 322 2.36 -0.18 -12.90
C THR A 322 1.38 -1.17 -13.50
N ALA A 323 1.69 -1.76 -14.67
CA ALA A 323 0.83 -2.76 -15.29
C ALA A 323 0.64 -3.99 -14.40
N ARG A 324 1.74 -4.57 -13.91
CA ARG A 324 1.71 -5.77 -13.07
C ARG A 324 1.06 -5.51 -11.72
N LEU A 325 1.37 -4.37 -11.10
CA LEU A 325 0.82 -4.02 -9.79
C LEU A 325 -0.68 -3.73 -9.86
N SER A 326 -1.15 -3.01 -10.90
CA SER A 326 -2.59 -2.79 -11.11
C SER A 326 -3.32 -4.10 -11.36
N TYR A 327 -2.81 -4.96 -12.23
CA TYR A 327 -3.41 -6.27 -12.51
C TYR A 327 -3.52 -7.13 -11.24
N PHE A 328 -2.47 -7.13 -10.41
CA PHE A 328 -2.45 -7.85 -9.15
C PHE A 328 -3.51 -7.30 -8.17
N ALA A 329 -3.59 -5.98 -8.01
CA ALA A 329 -4.56 -5.32 -7.16
C ALA A 329 -6.01 -5.59 -7.61
N ASP A 330 -6.27 -5.52 -8.92
CA ASP A 330 -7.58 -5.85 -9.52
C ASP A 330 -7.94 -7.32 -9.31
N SER A 331 -6.96 -8.23 -9.39
CA SER A 331 -7.16 -9.65 -9.14
C SER A 331 -7.50 -9.93 -7.69
N LEU A 332 -6.83 -9.27 -6.73
CA LEU A 332 -7.18 -9.35 -5.32
C LEU A 332 -8.59 -8.80 -5.05
N THR A 333 -8.93 -7.64 -5.62
CA THR A 333 -10.27 -7.05 -5.50
C THR A 333 -11.37 -8.02 -5.96
N ARG A 334 -11.17 -8.67 -7.11
CA ARG A 334 -12.12 -9.69 -7.61
C ARG A 334 -12.23 -10.88 -6.69
N MET A 335 -11.12 -11.36 -6.13
CA MET A 335 -11.10 -12.51 -5.23
C MET A 335 -11.82 -12.23 -3.90
N PHE A 336 -11.58 -11.07 -3.31
CA PHE A 336 -12.24 -10.69 -2.05
C PHE A 336 -13.69 -10.25 -2.25
N GLY A 337 -14.03 -9.69 -3.43
CA GLY A 337 -15.37 -9.23 -3.78
C GLY A 337 -16.40 -10.33 -4.08
N LYS A 338 -16.12 -11.61 -3.79
CA LYS A 338 -17.00 -12.77 -4.06
C LYS A 338 -17.29 -13.02 -5.55
N ASN A 339 -16.64 -12.35 -6.47
CA ASN A 339 -16.67 -12.67 -7.88
C ASN A 339 -15.48 -13.59 -8.19
N GLU A 340 -15.77 -14.82 -8.56
CA GLU A 340 -14.79 -15.79 -9.02
C GLU A 340 -13.92 -15.19 -10.13
N LEU A 341 -12.66 -15.61 -10.22
CA LEU A 341 -11.77 -15.25 -11.33
C LEU A 341 -12.51 -15.47 -12.66
N PRO A 342 -12.37 -14.59 -13.67
CA PRO A 342 -13.05 -14.76 -14.93
C PRO A 342 -12.78 -16.17 -15.49
N PRO A 343 -13.81 -16.86 -16.02
CA PRO A 343 -13.64 -18.15 -16.66
C PRO A 343 -12.67 -17.99 -17.83
N ARG A 344 -11.84 -19.01 -18.07
CA ARG A 344 -11.01 -19.09 -19.27
C ARG A 344 -11.92 -18.95 -20.49
N GLU A 345 -11.45 -18.30 -21.55
CA GLU A 345 -12.21 -18.25 -22.82
C GLU A 345 -12.50 -19.64 -23.41
N GLU A 346 -11.84 -20.68 -22.92
CA GLU A 346 -12.06 -22.08 -23.32
C GLU A 346 -13.36 -22.71 -22.78
N ASP A 347 -14.06 -22.06 -21.84
CA ASP A 347 -15.34 -22.57 -21.30
C ASP A 347 -16.57 -22.03 -22.08
N LYS A 348 -16.34 -21.45 -23.25
CA LYS A 348 -17.41 -21.06 -24.19
C LYS A 348 -17.41 -21.99 -25.42
N GLU A 349 -17.84 -23.22 -25.22
CA GLU A 349 -18.43 -24.08 -26.26
C GLU A 349 -19.88 -24.41 -25.91
#